data_8c302762db5a53506a416c8f7266e551
#
_entry.id   8c302762db5a53506a416c8f7266e551
#
_cell.length_a   1.000
_cell.length_b   1.000
_cell.length_c   1.000
_cell.angle_alpha   90.00
_cell.angle_beta   90.00
_cell.angle_gamma   90.00
#
_symmetry.space_group_name_H-M   'P 1'
#
loop_
_entity.id
_entity.type
_entity.pdbx_description
1 polymer ?
#
loop_
_entity_poly.entity_id
_entity_poly.type
_entity_poly.pdbx_seq_one_letter_code
_entity_poly.pdbx_strand_id
1 'polypeptide(L)'
;MKVTNDDLSLISQVAGLHDKAAFNELVRKYQSPIRRFFLHQTLGDEQLSDDLAQDTFIKAYTNIHQFKGTAAFSTWLYRIACNVLYDHHRRQRPTTDTDCPAVANRCVANSEQGMKMDVYGALARLADKERTCVTLQLVDGYPIERIAEITGMAVGTVKSHIFRGKQKLTMFLKQNGY
;
A
#
# COMPACT_ATOMS: atom_id res chain seq x y z
N MET A 1 12.99 0.69 -8.41
CA MET A 1 13.35 -0.68 -8.83
C MET A 1 13.20 -0.75 -10.35
N LYS A 2 14.24 -1.23 -11.04
CA LYS A 2 14.18 -1.49 -12.51
C LYS A 2 13.38 -2.78 -12.73
N VAL A 3 12.69 -2.86 -13.87
CA VAL A 3 12.13 -4.13 -14.36
C VAL A 3 13.29 -5.11 -14.44
N THR A 4 13.28 -6.17 -13.63
CA THR A 4 14.27 -7.23 -13.78
C THR A 4 13.81 -8.11 -14.92
N ASN A 5 14.76 -8.56 -15.77
CA ASN A 5 14.47 -9.47 -16.88
C ASN A 5 13.72 -10.74 -16.41
N ASP A 6 13.97 -11.14 -15.16
CA ASP A 6 13.30 -12.27 -14.52
C ASP A 6 11.78 -12.07 -14.35
N ASP A 7 11.34 -10.86 -13.94
CA ASP A 7 9.90 -10.60 -13.79
C ASP A 7 9.17 -10.68 -15.12
N LEU A 8 9.76 -10.15 -16.20
CA LEU A 8 9.14 -10.21 -17.53
C LEU A 8 9.02 -11.64 -18.05
N SER A 9 10.03 -12.48 -17.79
CA SER A 9 9.99 -13.90 -18.13
C SER A 9 8.85 -14.62 -17.40
N LEU A 10 8.78 -14.45 -16.09
CA LEU A 10 7.70 -15.05 -15.27
C LEU A 10 6.33 -14.56 -15.72
N ILE A 11 6.17 -13.26 -15.95
CA ILE A 11 4.89 -12.67 -16.38
C ILE A 11 4.47 -13.24 -17.73
N SER A 12 5.40 -13.39 -18.69
CA SER A 12 5.08 -13.96 -20.01
C SER A 12 4.63 -15.42 -19.91
N GLN A 13 5.23 -16.22 -19.03
CA GLN A 13 4.81 -17.60 -18.75
C GLN A 13 3.41 -17.66 -18.14
N VAL A 14 3.12 -16.78 -17.18
CA VAL A 14 1.79 -16.70 -16.57
C VAL A 14 0.75 -16.24 -17.59
N ALA A 15 1.04 -15.18 -18.35
CA ALA A 15 0.09 -14.60 -19.30
C ALA A 15 -0.19 -15.51 -20.50
N GLY A 16 0.82 -16.25 -20.99
CA GLY A 16 0.71 -17.11 -22.19
C GLY A 16 0.31 -18.53 -21.87
N LEU A 17 0.81 -19.12 -20.78
CA LEU A 17 0.67 -20.54 -20.46
C LEU A 17 -0.19 -20.79 -19.21
N HIS A 18 -0.69 -19.75 -18.54
CA HIS A 18 -1.36 -19.84 -17.23
C HIS A 18 -0.51 -20.59 -16.19
N ASP A 19 0.81 -20.47 -16.26
CA ASP A 19 1.73 -21.19 -15.39
C ASP A 19 1.61 -20.69 -13.94
N LYS A 20 1.03 -21.54 -13.10
CA LYS A 20 0.85 -21.27 -11.68
C LYS A 20 2.18 -21.27 -10.92
N ALA A 21 3.18 -22.04 -11.35
CA ALA A 21 4.48 -22.07 -10.69
C ALA A 21 5.21 -20.75 -10.91
N ALA A 22 5.21 -20.22 -12.12
CA ALA A 22 5.77 -18.90 -12.42
C ALA A 22 5.06 -17.79 -11.63
N PHE A 23 3.74 -17.87 -11.46
CA PHE A 23 3.03 -16.90 -10.62
C PHE A 23 3.38 -17.04 -9.14
N ASN A 24 3.53 -18.24 -8.62
CA ASN A 24 3.96 -18.47 -7.22
C ASN A 24 5.34 -17.86 -6.95
N GLU A 25 6.25 -17.83 -7.90
CA GLU A 25 7.52 -17.14 -7.76
C GLU A 25 7.35 -15.62 -7.64
N LEU A 26 6.47 -15.02 -8.45
CA LEU A 26 6.11 -13.61 -8.29
C LEU A 26 5.49 -13.33 -6.91
N VAL A 27 4.59 -14.20 -6.44
CA VAL A 27 4.01 -14.09 -5.09
C VAL A 27 5.10 -14.13 -4.03
N ARG A 28 6.01 -15.12 -4.05
CA ARG A 28 7.12 -15.23 -3.09
C ARG A 28 7.98 -13.98 -3.04
N LYS A 29 8.23 -13.37 -4.21
CA LYS A 29 9.04 -12.16 -4.32
C LYS A 29 8.36 -10.92 -3.76
N TYR A 30 7.05 -10.79 -3.95
CA TYR A 30 6.31 -9.56 -3.65
C TYR A 30 5.39 -9.64 -2.42
N GLN A 31 5.15 -10.82 -1.84
CA GLN A 31 4.22 -10.98 -0.70
C GLN A 31 4.62 -10.14 0.52
N SER A 32 5.91 -10.17 0.90
CA SER A 32 6.39 -9.44 2.07
C SER A 32 6.26 -7.91 1.92
N PRO A 33 6.69 -7.27 0.80
CA PRO A 33 6.45 -5.86 0.57
C PRO A 33 4.96 -5.48 0.56
N ILE A 34 4.10 -6.25 -0.10
CA ILE A 34 2.66 -5.98 -0.20
C ILE A 34 1.99 -6.13 1.18
N ARG A 35 2.29 -7.20 1.93
CA ARG A 35 1.80 -7.38 3.30
C ARG A 35 2.20 -6.21 4.19
N ARG A 36 3.49 -5.81 4.15
CA ARG A 36 4.00 -4.66 4.92
C ARG A 36 3.28 -3.36 4.55
N PHE A 37 3.04 -3.12 3.26
CA PHE A 37 2.25 -1.98 2.82
C PHE A 37 0.88 -1.97 3.49
N PHE A 38 0.14 -3.08 3.46
CA PHE A 38 -1.18 -3.15 4.11
C PHE A 38 -1.11 -3.01 5.63
N LEU A 39 -0.12 -3.59 6.31
CA LEU A 39 0.07 -3.39 7.76
C LEU A 39 0.17 -1.90 8.14
N HIS A 40 0.85 -1.10 7.33
CA HIS A 40 0.90 0.35 7.56
C HIS A 40 -0.44 1.03 7.27
N GLN A 41 -1.21 0.55 6.28
CA GLN A 41 -2.51 1.14 5.95
C GLN A 41 -3.59 0.78 6.97
N THR A 42 -3.57 -0.44 7.50
CA THR A 42 -4.54 -0.97 8.47
C THR A 42 -4.12 -0.71 9.92
N LEU A 43 -3.00 0.00 10.14
CA LEU A 43 -2.45 0.32 11.47
C LEU A 43 -2.14 -0.92 12.31
N GLY A 44 -1.63 -1.97 11.66
CA GLY A 44 -1.18 -3.20 12.31
C GLY A 44 -2.23 -4.30 12.42
N ASP A 45 -3.41 -4.14 11.81
CA ASP A 45 -4.39 -5.24 11.71
C ASP A 45 -3.84 -6.32 10.77
N GLU A 46 -3.27 -7.36 11.35
CA GLU A 46 -2.60 -8.44 10.61
C GLU A 46 -3.58 -9.22 9.74
N GLN A 47 -4.74 -9.57 10.28
CA GLN A 47 -5.74 -10.37 9.56
C GLN A 47 -6.26 -9.62 8.34
N LEU A 48 -6.68 -8.37 8.52
CA LEU A 48 -7.13 -7.53 7.41
C LEU A 48 -6.01 -7.31 6.38
N SER A 49 -4.77 -7.14 6.84
CA SER A 49 -3.62 -6.96 5.93
C SER A 49 -3.37 -8.19 5.07
N ASP A 50 -3.51 -9.39 5.64
CA ASP A 50 -3.34 -10.65 4.93
C ASP A 50 -4.47 -10.85 3.91
N ASP A 51 -5.72 -10.55 4.27
CA ASP A 51 -6.87 -10.62 3.36
C ASP A 51 -6.71 -9.65 2.17
N LEU A 52 -6.33 -8.39 2.43
CA LEU A 52 -6.12 -7.41 1.36
C LEU A 52 -4.91 -7.76 0.47
N ALA A 53 -3.87 -8.34 1.04
CA ALA A 53 -2.72 -8.83 0.26
C ALA A 53 -3.13 -10.01 -0.64
N GLN A 54 -3.91 -10.96 -0.12
CA GLN A 54 -4.44 -12.07 -0.89
C GLN A 54 -5.32 -11.59 -2.04
N ASP A 55 -6.27 -10.68 -1.78
CA ASP A 55 -7.13 -10.06 -2.80
C ASP A 55 -6.30 -9.37 -3.90
N THR A 56 -5.21 -8.72 -3.51
CA THR A 56 -4.28 -8.07 -4.45
C THR A 56 -3.65 -9.09 -5.40
N PHE A 57 -3.16 -10.23 -4.89
CA PHE A 57 -2.56 -11.26 -5.74
C PHE A 57 -3.60 -11.99 -6.60
N ILE A 58 -4.81 -12.21 -6.10
CA ILE A 58 -5.90 -12.77 -6.91
C ILE A 58 -6.22 -11.81 -8.08
N LYS A 59 -6.37 -10.51 -7.81
CA LYS A 59 -6.60 -9.51 -8.85
C LYS A 59 -5.41 -9.38 -9.81
N ALA A 60 -4.18 -9.52 -9.31
CA ALA A 60 -2.99 -9.51 -10.15
C ALA A 60 -2.96 -10.73 -11.08
N TYR A 61 -3.25 -11.93 -10.59
CA TYR A 61 -3.30 -13.14 -11.40
C TYR A 61 -4.34 -13.06 -12.51
N THR A 62 -5.56 -12.65 -12.16
CA THR A 62 -6.68 -12.55 -13.12
C THR A 62 -6.46 -11.49 -14.20
N ASN A 63 -5.71 -10.43 -13.88
CA ASN A 63 -5.47 -9.29 -14.78
C ASN A 63 -4.05 -9.23 -15.35
N ILE A 64 -3.23 -10.28 -15.17
CA ILE A 64 -1.82 -10.25 -15.56
C ILE A 64 -1.62 -10.01 -17.07
N HIS A 65 -2.59 -10.43 -17.90
CA HIS A 65 -2.62 -10.18 -19.34
C HIS A 65 -2.71 -8.69 -19.71
N GLN A 66 -3.15 -7.83 -18.78
CA GLN A 66 -3.22 -6.38 -18.95
C GLN A 66 -1.90 -5.68 -18.64
N PHE A 67 -0.91 -6.40 -18.11
CA PHE A 67 0.41 -5.83 -17.84
C PHE A 67 1.18 -5.62 -19.14
N LYS A 68 1.35 -4.35 -19.52
CA LYS A 68 1.97 -3.96 -20.80
C LYS A 68 3.50 -3.84 -20.75
N GLY A 69 4.14 -4.06 -19.61
CA GLY A 69 5.59 -3.91 -19.45
C GLY A 69 6.13 -2.47 -19.53
N THR A 70 5.27 -1.47 -19.63
CA THR A 70 5.67 -0.05 -19.73
C THR A 70 6.18 0.52 -18.39
N ALA A 71 5.83 -0.11 -17.28
CA ALA A 71 6.30 0.21 -15.95
C ALA A 71 6.83 -1.05 -15.26
N ALA A 72 7.53 -0.90 -14.12
CA ALA A 72 7.94 -2.05 -13.33
C ALA A 72 6.73 -2.83 -12.82
N PHE A 73 6.84 -4.17 -12.75
CA PHE A 73 5.77 -5.02 -12.23
C PHE A 73 5.35 -4.61 -10.80
N SER A 74 6.32 -4.24 -9.96
CA SER A 74 6.04 -3.70 -8.63
C SER A 74 5.12 -2.48 -8.68
N THR A 75 5.34 -1.53 -9.60
CA THR A 75 4.49 -0.34 -9.76
C THR A 75 3.04 -0.73 -10.10
N TRP A 76 2.87 -1.67 -11.03
CA TRP A 76 1.57 -2.19 -11.43
C TRP A 76 0.89 -2.95 -10.29
N LEU A 77 1.63 -3.78 -9.55
CA LEU A 77 1.12 -4.54 -8.41
C LEU A 77 0.67 -3.61 -7.26
N TYR A 78 1.48 -2.59 -6.93
CA TYR A 78 1.10 -1.59 -5.92
C TYR A 78 -0.11 -0.76 -6.34
N ARG A 79 -0.31 -0.51 -7.64
CA ARG A 79 -1.53 0.12 -8.14
C ARG A 79 -2.76 -0.75 -7.86
N ILE A 80 -2.66 -2.07 -8.05
CA ILE A 80 -3.73 -3.00 -7.69
C ILE A 80 -3.96 -2.97 -6.17
N ALA A 81 -2.91 -2.99 -5.36
CA ALA A 81 -3.01 -2.91 -3.91
C ALA A 81 -3.70 -1.63 -3.44
N CYS A 82 -3.36 -0.47 -4.01
CA CYS A 82 -4.04 0.80 -3.71
C CYS A 82 -5.52 0.76 -4.10
N ASN A 83 -5.88 0.15 -5.22
CA ASN A 83 -7.28 -0.01 -5.63
C ASN A 83 -8.05 -0.94 -4.68
N VAL A 84 -7.44 -2.06 -4.24
CA VAL A 84 -8.02 -2.98 -3.24
C VAL A 84 -8.29 -2.24 -1.94
N LEU A 85 -7.31 -1.48 -1.44
CA LEU A 85 -7.46 -0.67 -0.23
C LEU A 85 -8.58 0.38 -0.36
N TYR A 86 -8.63 1.08 -1.50
CA TYR A 86 -9.65 2.09 -1.76
C TYR A 86 -11.05 1.49 -1.82
N ASP A 87 -11.21 0.34 -2.49
CA ASP A 87 -12.47 -0.40 -2.54
C ASP A 87 -12.92 -0.87 -1.15
N HIS A 88 -11.98 -1.33 -0.32
CA HIS A 88 -12.24 -1.72 1.05
C HIS A 88 -12.78 -0.53 1.88
N HIS A 89 -12.10 0.62 1.86
CA HIS A 89 -12.54 1.82 2.55
C HIS A 89 -13.90 2.32 2.05
N ARG A 90 -14.16 2.24 0.74
CA ARG A 90 -15.45 2.63 0.16
C ARG A 90 -16.60 1.77 0.64
N ARG A 91 -16.38 0.46 0.81
CA ARG A 91 -17.40 -0.48 1.33
C ARG A 91 -17.69 -0.27 2.81
N GLN A 92 -16.73 0.21 3.57
CA GLN A 92 -16.90 0.46 5.01
C GLN A 92 -17.58 1.79 5.32
N ARG A 93 -17.67 2.72 4.36
CA ARG A 93 -18.40 3.98 4.56
C ARG A 93 -19.89 3.70 4.47
N PRO A 94 -20.70 4.02 5.54
CA PRO A 94 -22.15 4.03 5.42
C PRO A 94 -22.54 5.03 4.32
N THR A 95 -23.58 4.72 3.55
CA THR A 95 -24.14 5.57 2.49
C THR A 95 -24.88 6.76 3.13
N THR A 96 -24.14 7.67 3.75
CA THR A 96 -24.68 8.94 4.21
C THR A 96 -23.64 10.01 3.93
N ASP A 97 -24.04 10.98 3.11
CA ASP A 97 -23.32 12.22 2.85
C ASP A 97 -23.04 12.93 4.19
N THR A 98 -21.86 12.77 4.73
CA THR A 98 -21.30 13.71 5.71
C THR A 98 -19.78 13.50 5.76
N ASP A 99 -19.03 14.53 5.41
CA ASP A 99 -17.61 14.67 5.63
C ASP A 99 -17.28 14.65 7.14
N CYS A 100 -17.18 13.47 7.72
CA CYS A 100 -16.58 13.29 9.04
C CYS A 100 -15.43 12.29 8.92
N PRO A 101 -14.20 12.63 9.35
CA PRO A 101 -13.14 11.65 9.47
C PRO A 101 -13.51 10.69 10.60
N ALA A 102 -13.94 9.49 10.23
CA ALA A 102 -14.12 8.42 11.20
C ALA A 102 -12.73 8.03 11.73
N VAL A 103 -12.39 8.58 12.88
CA VAL A 103 -11.28 8.10 13.72
C VAL A 103 -11.75 6.76 14.31
N ALA A 104 -11.53 5.68 13.58
CA ALA A 104 -11.68 4.35 14.12
C ALA A 104 -10.49 4.08 15.05
N ASN A 105 -10.63 4.47 16.32
CA ASN A 105 -9.78 4.01 17.42
C ASN A 105 -9.99 2.49 17.58
N ARG A 106 -9.17 1.68 16.94
CA ARG A 106 -8.91 0.30 17.35
C ARG A 106 -7.48 0.21 17.81
N CYS A 107 -7.25 0.57 19.07
CA CYS A 107 -6.05 0.19 19.80
C CYS A 107 -6.16 -1.29 20.11
N VAL A 108 -5.39 -2.14 19.41
CA VAL A 108 -5.11 -3.50 19.88
C VAL A 108 -3.83 -3.42 20.70
N ALA A 109 -3.97 -3.66 21.99
CA ALA A 109 -2.86 -3.74 22.92
C ALA A 109 -2.21 -5.11 22.86
N ASN A 110 -0.90 -5.17 22.57
CA ASN A 110 -0.02 -6.27 22.89
C ASN A 110 1.45 -5.83 22.99
N SER A 111 2.17 -6.37 23.92
CA SER A 111 3.30 -5.83 24.69
C SER A 111 4.74 -6.14 24.24
N GLU A 112 5.07 -6.25 22.98
CA GLU A 112 6.46 -6.15 22.48
C GLU A 112 6.73 -4.86 21.66
N GLN A 113 6.20 -3.79 22.01
CA GLN A 113 5.25 -2.95 21.23
C GLN A 113 5.49 -1.46 21.44
N GLY A 114 6.35 -1.02 22.28
CA GLY A 114 6.61 0.41 22.43
C GLY A 114 6.90 1.08 21.08
N MET A 115 7.92 0.62 20.37
CA MET A 115 8.36 1.25 19.12
C MET A 115 7.43 0.97 17.93
N LYS A 116 6.81 -0.22 17.83
CA LYS A 116 5.81 -0.52 16.78
C LYS A 116 4.52 0.25 17.03
N MET A 117 4.12 0.40 18.30
CA MET A 117 2.94 1.17 18.69
C MET A 117 3.11 2.65 18.36
N ASP A 118 4.32 3.20 18.50
CA ASP A 118 4.63 4.58 18.14
C ASP A 118 4.53 4.81 16.62
N VAL A 119 4.97 3.87 15.80
CA VAL A 119 4.86 3.97 14.34
C VAL A 119 3.41 3.95 13.89
N TYR A 120 2.60 2.99 14.37
CA TYR A 120 1.19 2.93 14.00
C TYR A 120 0.39 4.09 14.59
N GLY A 121 0.73 4.54 15.81
CA GLY A 121 0.18 5.74 16.43
C GLY A 121 0.45 7.01 15.60
N ALA A 122 1.67 7.13 15.06
CA ALA A 122 2.04 8.21 14.15
C ALA A 122 1.26 8.12 12.82
N LEU A 123 1.17 6.93 12.23
CA LEU A 123 0.45 6.70 10.98
C LEU A 123 -1.06 6.91 11.12
N ALA A 124 -1.64 6.66 12.30
CA ALA A 124 -3.05 6.92 12.60
C ALA A 124 -3.43 8.41 12.55
N ARG A 125 -2.46 9.32 12.72
CA ARG A 125 -2.67 10.77 12.59
C ARG A 125 -2.81 11.25 11.15
N LEU A 126 -2.47 10.40 10.18
CA LEU A 126 -2.51 10.73 8.77
C LEU A 126 -3.88 10.38 8.18
N ALA A 127 -4.40 11.24 7.30
CA ALA A 127 -5.51 10.87 6.45
C ALA A 127 -5.08 9.72 5.50
N ASP A 128 -6.03 8.89 5.04
CA ASP A 128 -5.72 7.68 4.25
C ASP A 128 -4.80 7.96 3.05
N LYS A 129 -5.08 9.03 2.29
CA LYS A 129 -4.24 9.42 1.13
C LYS A 129 -2.85 9.92 1.54
N GLU A 130 -2.75 10.63 2.66
CA GLU A 130 -1.47 11.06 3.21
C GLU A 130 -0.65 9.85 3.68
N ARG A 131 -1.28 8.92 4.39
CA ARG A 131 -0.67 7.67 4.86
C ARG A 131 -0.13 6.86 3.69
N THR A 132 -0.94 6.65 2.64
CA THR A 132 -0.51 5.94 1.44
C THR A 132 0.70 6.61 0.78
N CYS A 133 0.66 7.93 0.53
CA CYS A 133 1.77 8.62 -0.12
C CYS A 133 3.06 8.62 0.72
N VAL A 134 2.92 8.83 2.03
CA VAL A 134 4.07 8.84 2.96
C VAL A 134 4.68 7.45 3.08
N THR A 135 3.89 6.40 3.20
CA THR A 135 4.36 5.02 3.30
C THR A 135 5.10 4.60 2.03
N LEU A 136 4.52 4.85 0.86
CA LEU A 136 5.17 4.56 -0.42
C LEU A 136 6.49 5.31 -0.58
N GLN A 137 6.61 6.55 -0.08
CA GLN A 137 7.85 7.31 -0.17
C GLN A 137 8.90 6.90 0.85
N LEU A 138 8.52 6.84 2.15
CA LEU A 138 9.50 6.69 3.24
C LEU A 138 9.83 5.23 3.54
N VAL A 139 8.90 4.31 3.34
CA VAL A 139 9.10 2.89 3.65
C VAL A 139 9.47 2.09 2.40
N ASP A 140 8.74 2.31 1.30
CA ASP A 140 8.95 1.55 0.07
C ASP A 140 9.91 2.24 -0.91
N GLY A 141 10.31 3.50 -0.63
CA GLY A 141 11.35 4.22 -1.37
C GLY A 141 10.95 4.67 -2.77
N TYR A 142 9.65 4.79 -3.07
CA TYR A 142 9.20 5.23 -4.39
C TYR A 142 9.38 6.75 -4.57
N PRO A 143 9.89 7.20 -5.73
CA PRO A 143 9.90 8.61 -6.08
C PRO A 143 8.48 9.12 -6.35
N ILE A 144 8.29 10.43 -6.24
CA ILE A 144 6.96 11.09 -6.30
C ILE A 144 6.22 10.76 -7.60
N GLU A 145 6.92 10.71 -8.72
CA GLU A 145 6.37 10.39 -10.04
C GLU A 145 5.79 8.97 -10.06
N ARG A 146 6.49 8.01 -9.45
CA ARG A 146 6.00 6.63 -9.32
C ARG A 146 4.82 6.51 -8.37
N ILE A 147 4.82 7.28 -7.28
CA ILE A 147 3.66 7.33 -6.38
C ILE A 147 2.44 7.88 -7.11
N ALA A 148 2.62 8.88 -7.98
CA ALA A 148 1.54 9.40 -8.83
C ALA A 148 0.99 8.32 -9.79
N GLU A 149 1.88 7.52 -10.41
CA GLU A 149 1.48 6.39 -11.27
C GLU A 149 0.76 5.29 -10.48
N ILE A 150 1.25 4.94 -9.29
CA ILE A 150 0.66 3.92 -8.41
C ILE A 150 -0.74 4.33 -7.95
N THR A 151 -0.89 5.57 -7.48
CA THR A 151 -2.12 6.06 -6.83
C THR A 151 -3.13 6.65 -7.83
N GLY A 152 -2.70 6.94 -9.05
CA GLY A 152 -3.51 7.64 -10.05
C GLY A 152 -3.75 9.13 -9.75
N MET A 153 -3.04 9.70 -8.76
CA MET A 153 -3.14 11.11 -8.40
C MET A 153 -2.15 11.97 -9.20
N ALA A 154 -2.51 13.25 -9.41
CA ALA A 154 -1.57 14.20 -9.98
C ALA A 154 -0.33 14.39 -9.10
N VAL A 155 0.85 14.58 -9.71
CA VAL A 155 2.14 14.77 -9.01
C VAL A 155 2.06 15.88 -7.96
N GLY A 156 1.41 17.00 -8.25
CA GLY A 156 1.20 18.10 -7.31
C GLY A 156 0.37 17.69 -6.09
N THR A 157 -0.64 16.84 -6.28
CA THR A 157 -1.47 16.29 -5.20
C THR A 157 -0.65 15.36 -4.31
N VAL A 158 0.17 14.49 -4.91
CA VAL A 158 1.07 13.60 -4.16
C VAL A 158 2.06 14.41 -3.32
N LYS A 159 2.69 15.45 -3.91
CA LYS A 159 3.58 16.37 -3.17
C LYS A 159 2.89 16.99 -1.96
N SER A 160 1.67 17.46 -2.13
CA SER A 160 0.88 18.08 -1.06
C SER A 160 0.52 17.09 0.06
N HIS A 161 0.15 15.84 -0.29
CA HIS A 161 -0.13 14.79 0.69
C HIS A 161 1.12 14.39 1.48
N ILE A 162 2.25 14.23 0.80
CA ILE A 162 3.54 13.92 1.44
C ILE A 162 3.95 15.05 2.38
N PHE A 163 3.86 16.29 1.95
CA PHE A 163 4.25 17.44 2.78
C PHE A 163 3.41 17.52 4.05
N ARG A 164 2.08 17.48 3.93
CA ARG A 164 1.17 17.50 5.08
C ARG A 164 1.37 16.30 6.00
N GLY A 165 1.55 15.11 5.42
CA GLY A 165 1.80 13.91 6.19
C GLY A 165 3.11 13.99 6.99
N LYS A 166 4.21 14.46 6.37
CA LYS A 166 5.48 14.66 7.07
C LYS A 166 5.37 15.69 8.20
N GLN A 167 4.65 16.79 8.00
CA GLN A 167 4.41 17.77 9.06
C GLN A 167 3.70 17.14 10.27
N LYS A 168 2.63 16.36 10.04
CA LYS A 168 1.90 15.67 11.11
C LYS A 168 2.79 14.67 11.85
N LEU A 169 3.60 13.90 11.13
CA LEU A 169 4.55 12.96 11.74
C LEU A 169 5.59 13.69 12.59
N THR A 170 6.17 14.77 12.08
CA THR A 170 7.15 15.58 12.83
C THR A 170 6.54 16.16 14.11
N MET A 171 5.31 16.67 14.05
CA MET A 171 4.62 17.16 15.25
C MET A 171 4.38 16.04 16.26
N PHE A 172 3.92 14.88 15.82
CA PHE A 172 3.70 13.73 16.69
C PHE A 172 4.99 13.26 17.36
N LEU A 173 6.07 13.12 16.60
CA LEU A 173 7.38 12.70 17.13
C LEU A 173 7.90 13.68 18.18
N LYS A 174 7.88 14.99 17.91
CA LYS A 174 8.28 16.02 18.88
C LYS A 174 7.46 15.99 20.18
N GLN A 175 6.16 15.70 20.10
CA GLN A 175 5.28 15.59 21.28
C GLN A 175 5.58 14.36 22.12
N ASN A 176 6.15 13.32 21.54
CA ASN A 176 6.50 12.06 22.21
C ASN A 176 7.99 11.93 22.55
N GLY A 177 8.75 13.03 22.48
CA GLY A 177 10.15 13.06 22.94
C GLY A 177 11.19 12.56 21.95
N TYR A 178 10.86 12.51 20.64
CA TYR A 178 11.78 12.17 19.55
C TYR A 178 12.30 13.41 18.82
#